data_11de43440016faa47be20854079f23c7
#
_entry.id   11de43440016faa47be20854079f23c7
#
_cell.length_a   1.000
_cell.length_b   1.000
_cell.length_c   1.000
_cell.angle_alpha   90.00
_cell.angle_beta   90.00
_cell.angle_gamma   90.00
#
_symmetry.space_group_name_H-M   'P 1'
#
loop_
_entity.id
_entity.type
_entity.pdbx_description
1 polymer ?
#
loop_
_entity_poly.entity_id
_entity_poly.type
_entity_poly.pdbx_seq_one_letter_code
_entity_poly.pdbx_strand_id
1 'polypeptide(L)'
;MQSNIKVVTENFRAIGYAAIQISGITVVAGENSSGKSTISKLLYYLFNTSSNYEVLVKEELMRNFHDLFYFLNITYYTAINEDGNINRRIIDVKKYDKIKDLRGKETYKNLSLKEIELYLITFIKELYAKLDIQNSRYNRYVDDILEDQQEKGIEGLKYFVKEKIKQAENKIQKRPTSLFIEKLLDLFEEKLPEIFEVSEDDEVIVSLKKENLSLPFMVNKAIYIDTPMSISISKFDHWDELNKLLKEQGDIKSYQREMLSLISDNIHGEAEYNIDWPYSDFSFTRADGKTFDLNEVATGIKAFSIIQLLLKNGHIDNRTLLIIDEPESHLHPQWIVEYARMIVLLHKHIGVKFFLASHNPDMVSAIRYIGEKEGVLDNVNYYLAEKTEEDYLYNYRALGSDIAPIFGSFNIAIDRISQYSIESDHDDL
;
A
#
# COMPACT_ATOMS: atom_id res chain seq x y z
N MET A 1 26.98 -8.40 -0.83
CA MET A 1 26.76 -6.93 -0.95
C MET A 1 25.55 -6.60 -0.12
N GLN A 2 25.66 -5.66 0.80
CA GLN A 2 24.48 -5.15 1.51
C GLN A 2 23.64 -4.38 0.50
N SER A 3 22.39 -4.76 0.37
CA SER A 3 21.42 -4.07 -0.50
C SER A 3 21.15 -2.68 0.07
N ASN A 4 21.33 -1.64 -0.71
CA ASN A 4 21.24 -0.26 -0.26
C ASN A 4 20.14 0.48 -1.03
N ILE A 5 19.04 0.81 -0.33
CA ILE A 5 18.01 1.70 -0.86
C ILE A 5 18.23 3.06 -0.20
N LYS A 6 18.40 4.12 -0.99
CA LYS A 6 18.55 5.47 -0.50
C LYS A 6 17.34 6.31 -0.91
N VAL A 7 16.77 7.01 0.06
CA VAL A 7 15.63 7.93 -0.13
C VAL A 7 16.08 9.33 0.21
N VAL A 8 15.90 10.26 -0.72
CA VAL A 8 16.18 11.69 -0.51
C VAL A 8 14.89 12.46 -0.73
N THR A 9 14.53 13.31 0.23
CA THR A 9 13.41 14.26 0.10
C THR A 9 13.76 15.59 0.72
N GLU A 10 13.34 16.68 0.08
CA GLU A 10 13.60 18.06 0.50
C GLU A 10 12.34 18.91 0.41
N ASN A 11 12.20 19.85 1.36
CA ASN A 11 11.17 20.87 1.39
C ASN A 11 9.75 20.31 1.18
N PHE A 12 9.39 19.36 2.05
CA PHE A 12 8.08 18.73 1.95
C PHE A 12 7.36 18.61 3.29
N ARG A 13 6.29 19.36 3.47
CA ARG A 13 5.51 19.43 4.72
C ARG A 13 6.43 19.81 5.90
N ALA A 14 6.58 18.94 6.89
CA ALA A 14 7.49 19.15 8.02
C ALA A 14 8.95 18.73 7.73
N ILE A 15 9.24 18.20 6.55
CA ILE A 15 10.57 17.72 6.19
C ILE A 15 11.33 18.85 5.49
N GLY A 16 12.38 19.37 6.13
CA GLY A 16 13.35 20.27 5.49
C GLY A 16 14.29 19.44 4.60
N TYR A 17 14.97 18.46 5.20
CA TYR A 17 15.86 17.54 4.48
C TYR A 17 15.87 16.14 5.12
N ALA A 18 15.75 15.11 4.30
CA ALA A 18 15.95 13.73 4.71
C ALA A 18 16.73 12.96 3.65
N ALA A 19 17.81 12.28 4.08
CA ALA A 19 18.55 11.32 3.28
C ALA A 19 18.65 10.03 4.09
N ILE A 20 17.76 9.06 3.79
CA ILE A 20 17.57 7.84 4.57
C ILE A 20 18.01 6.64 3.78
N GLN A 21 18.79 5.77 4.41
CA GLN A 21 19.23 4.51 3.87
C GLN A 21 18.42 3.36 4.47
N ILE A 22 17.88 2.50 3.62
CA ILE A 22 17.10 1.32 3.99
C ILE A 22 17.88 0.09 3.54
N SER A 23 18.54 -0.59 4.48
CA SER A 23 19.30 -1.81 4.18
C SER A 23 18.71 -3.07 4.83
N GLY A 24 18.21 -2.94 6.03
CA GLY A 24 17.56 -4.00 6.81
C GLY A 24 16.46 -3.43 7.67
N ILE A 25 16.77 -3.03 8.91
CA ILE A 25 15.83 -2.36 9.80
C ILE A 25 16.23 -0.88 9.87
N THR A 26 15.34 0.00 9.46
CA THR A 26 15.52 1.45 9.55
C THR A 26 14.54 2.02 10.57
N VAL A 27 15.09 2.67 11.60
CA VAL A 27 14.32 3.32 12.65
C VAL A 27 14.46 4.82 12.51
N VAL A 28 13.33 5.49 12.34
CA VAL A 28 13.25 6.95 12.28
C VAL A 28 12.57 7.46 13.54
N ALA A 29 13.34 8.13 14.40
CA ALA A 29 12.86 8.69 15.65
C ALA A 29 12.67 10.21 15.56
N GLY A 30 11.82 10.76 16.39
CA GLY A 30 11.56 12.20 16.48
C GLY A 30 10.23 12.52 17.11
N GLU A 31 10.02 13.79 17.39
CA GLU A 31 8.78 14.31 17.96
C GLU A 31 7.57 14.08 17.05
N ASN A 32 6.38 14.21 17.62
CA ASN A 32 5.15 14.21 16.84
C ASN A 32 5.17 15.37 15.84
N SER A 33 4.55 15.14 14.67
CA SER A 33 4.50 16.09 13.56
C SER A 33 5.85 16.42 12.89
N SER A 34 6.93 15.67 13.17
CA SER A 34 8.24 15.85 12.52
C SER A 34 8.32 15.30 11.08
N GLY A 35 7.24 14.74 10.53
CA GLY A 35 7.19 14.25 9.14
C GLY A 35 7.50 12.76 8.96
N LYS A 36 7.66 11.95 10.02
CA LYS A 36 7.95 10.52 9.96
C LYS A 36 6.92 9.76 9.10
N SER A 37 5.63 9.89 9.41
CA SER A 37 4.54 9.27 8.65
C SER A 37 4.44 9.79 7.20
N THR A 38 4.93 10.99 6.94
CA THR A 38 5.02 11.51 5.57
C THR A 38 6.01 10.69 4.75
N ILE A 39 7.18 10.37 5.31
CA ILE A 39 8.18 9.50 4.64
C ILE A 39 7.64 8.08 4.49
N SER A 40 6.99 7.52 5.52
CA SER A 40 6.33 6.21 5.46
C SER A 40 5.37 6.11 4.27
N LYS A 41 4.50 7.11 4.10
CA LYS A 41 3.54 7.19 3.00
C LYS A 41 4.22 7.36 1.64
N LEU A 42 5.22 8.24 1.52
CA LEU A 42 6.00 8.40 0.29
C LEU A 42 6.60 7.08 -0.18
N LEU A 43 7.23 6.34 0.73
CA LEU A 43 7.82 5.02 0.45
C LEU A 43 6.75 4.00 0.03
N TYR A 44 5.67 3.89 0.79
CA TYR A 44 4.59 2.97 0.47
C TYR A 44 4.03 3.22 -0.93
N TYR A 45 3.62 4.45 -1.24
CA TYR A 45 3.01 4.77 -2.53
C TYR A 45 3.99 4.63 -3.69
N LEU A 46 5.28 4.91 -3.48
CA LEU A 46 6.30 4.67 -4.48
C LEU A 46 6.39 3.19 -4.85
N PHE A 47 6.67 2.33 -3.86
CA PHE A 47 6.88 0.91 -4.12
C PHE A 47 5.60 0.22 -4.57
N ASN A 48 4.45 0.62 -4.03
CA ASN A 48 3.15 0.12 -4.47
C ASN A 48 2.88 0.51 -5.93
N THR A 49 3.01 1.80 -6.29
CA THR A 49 2.84 2.25 -7.67
C THR A 49 3.81 1.55 -8.61
N SER A 50 5.09 1.43 -8.22
CA SER A 50 6.09 0.76 -9.05
C SER A 50 5.79 -0.70 -9.28
N SER A 51 5.40 -1.43 -8.25
CA SER A 51 5.13 -2.87 -8.33
C SER A 51 3.82 -3.17 -9.06
N ASN A 52 2.80 -2.35 -8.85
CA ASN A 52 1.47 -2.52 -9.43
C ASN A 52 1.23 -1.67 -10.69
N TYR A 53 2.28 -1.16 -11.33
CA TYR A 53 2.17 -0.18 -12.40
C TYR A 53 1.24 -0.61 -13.54
N GLU A 54 1.36 -1.86 -14.00
CA GLU A 54 0.50 -2.41 -15.04
C GLU A 54 -0.97 -2.47 -14.62
N VAL A 55 -1.22 -2.84 -13.36
CA VAL A 55 -2.59 -2.88 -12.80
C VAL A 55 -3.19 -1.49 -12.76
N LEU A 56 -2.42 -0.48 -12.32
CA LEU A 56 -2.88 0.92 -12.27
C LEU A 56 -3.18 1.49 -13.67
N VAL A 57 -2.37 1.14 -14.67
CA VAL A 57 -2.65 1.52 -16.07
C VAL A 57 -3.94 0.86 -16.56
N LYS A 58 -4.18 -0.41 -16.21
CA LYS A 58 -5.44 -1.09 -16.55
C LYS A 58 -6.63 -0.45 -15.83
N GLU A 59 -6.49 -0.04 -14.58
CA GLU A 59 -7.54 0.70 -13.85
C GLU A 59 -7.87 2.03 -14.51
N GLU A 60 -6.86 2.79 -14.92
CA GLU A 60 -7.06 4.03 -15.69
C GLU A 60 -7.75 3.74 -17.03
N LEU A 61 -7.33 2.68 -17.72
CA LEU A 61 -7.96 2.24 -18.97
C LEU A 61 -9.44 1.90 -18.78
N MET A 62 -9.79 1.20 -17.68
CA MET A 62 -11.20 0.90 -17.36
C MET A 62 -12.00 2.17 -17.07
N ARG A 63 -11.41 3.17 -16.39
CA ARG A 63 -12.05 4.49 -16.22
C ARG A 63 -12.27 5.19 -17.56
N ASN A 64 -11.30 5.15 -18.47
CA ASN A 64 -11.43 5.71 -19.82
C ASN A 64 -12.50 5.01 -20.67
N PHE A 65 -12.79 3.75 -20.36
CA PHE A 65 -13.88 3.01 -21.02
C PHE A 65 -15.24 3.15 -20.32
N HIS A 66 -15.37 4.01 -19.30
CA HIS A 66 -16.61 4.15 -18.53
C HIS A 66 -17.81 4.43 -19.42
N ASP A 67 -17.73 5.41 -20.31
CA ASP A 67 -18.84 5.81 -21.19
C ASP A 67 -19.11 4.76 -22.27
N LEU A 68 -18.07 4.10 -22.76
CA LEU A 68 -18.22 2.94 -23.63
C LEU A 68 -18.98 1.80 -22.93
N PHE A 69 -18.62 1.45 -21.70
CA PHE A 69 -19.34 0.43 -20.92
C PHE A 69 -20.79 0.83 -20.66
N TYR A 70 -21.04 2.09 -20.36
CA TYR A 70 -22.39 2.60 -20.18
C TYR A 70 -23.23 2.47 -21.46
N PHE A 71 -22.67 2.87 -22.60
CA PHE A 71 -23.31 2.69 -23.92
C PHE A 71 -23.58 1.21 -24.22
N LEU A 72 -22.58 0.33 -24.08
CA LEU A 72 -22.72 -1.10 -24.33
C LEU A 72 -23.81 -1.73 -23.44
N ASN A 73 -23.91 -1.31 -22.19
CA ASN A 73 -24.91 -1.79 -21.23
C ASN A 73 -26.34 -1.36 -21.62
N ILE A 74 -26.55 -0.08 -21.91
CA ILE A 74 -27.88 0.44 -22.33
C ILE A 74 -28.31 -0.28 -23.61
N THR A 75 -27.42 -0.36 -24.59
CA THR A 75 -27.72 -0.98 -25.88
C THR A 75 -28.09 -2.45 -25.73
N TYR A 76 -27.39 -3.18 -24.86
CA TYR A 76 -27.71 -4.57 -24.54
C TYR A 76 -29.09 -4.74 -23.92
N TYR A 77 -29.44 -3.92 -22.92
CA TYR A 77 -30.77 -4.02 -22.26
C TYR A 77 -31.92 -3.58 -23.16
N THR A 78 -31.72 -2.61 -24.04
CA THR A 78 -32.74 -2.18 -24.98
C THR A 78 -33.02 -3.27 -26.02
N ALA A 79 -31.97 -3.95 -26.49
CA ALA A 79 -32.11 -5.09 -27.40
C ALA A 79 -32.91 -6.26 -26.81
N ILE A 80 -32.89 -6.43 -25.50
CA ILE A 80 -33.67 -7.46 -24.81
C ILE A 80 -35.15 -7.07 -24.69
N ASN A 81 -35.45 -5.76 -24.51
CA ASN A 81 -36.77 -5.26 -24.19
C ASN A 81 -37.64 -4.98 -25.44
N GLU A 82 -37.06 -4.64 -26.59
CA GLU A 82 -37.81 -4.31 -27.81
C GLU A 82 -38.52 -5.52 -28.43
N ASP A 83 -38.04 -6.75 -28.22
CA ASP A 83 -38.63 -7.95 -28.81
C ASP A 83 -39.74 -8.63 -27.99
N GLY A 84 -40.10 -8.12 -26.81
CA GLY A 84 -41.21 -8.63 -25.95
C GLY A 84 -41.17 -10.14 -25.65
N ASN A 85 -40.32 -10.87 -26.35
CA ASN A 85 -40.00 -12.27 -26.17
C ASN A 85 -38.50 -12.35 -25.85
N ILE A 86 -38.16 -12.87 -24.67
CA ILE A 86 -36.79 -13.12 -24.25
C ILE A 86 -36.13 -14.11 -25.24
N ASN A 87 -35.80 -13.65 -26.42
CA ASN A 87 -34.98 -14.40 -27.33
C ASN A 87 -33.54 -14.31 -26.84
N ARG A 88 -33.23 -15.08 -25.75
CA ARG A 88 -31.89 -15.31 -25.19
C ARG A 88 -30.85 -15.73 -26.22
N ARG A 89 -31.24 -15.90 -27.50
CA ARG A 89 -30.38 -16.27 -28.64
C ARG A 89 -29.76 -15.08 -29.35
N ILE A 90 -30.16 -13.85 -29.05
CA ILE A 90 -29.74 -12.69 -29.86
C ILE A 90 -28.32 -12.22 -29.48
N ILE A 91 -27.97 -12.21 -28.19
CA ILE A 91 -26.63 -11.88 -27.73
C ILE A 91 -26.15 -12.98 -26.78
N ASP A 92 -24.92 -13.43 -26.94
CA ASP A 92 -24.34 -14.45 -26.06
C ASP A 92 -24.21 -13.88 -24.65
N VAL A 93 -25.09 -14.33 -23.74
CA VAL A 93 -25.11 -13.92 -22.33
C VAL A 93 -23.75 -14.07 -21.67
N LYS A 94 -23.01 -15.14 -22.02
CA LYS A 94 -21.66 -15.37 -21.47
C LYS A 94 -20.66 -14.28 -21.89
N LYS A 95 -20.82 -13.69 -23.06
CA LYS A 95 -19.96 -12.59 -23.53
C LYS A 95 -20.34 -11.28 -22.85
N TYR A 96 -21.62 -11.03 -22.65
CA TYR A 96 -22.07 -9.88 -21.87
C TYR A 96 -21.62 -9.98 -20.41
N ASP A 97 -21.72 -11.15 -19.80
CA ASP A 97 -21.22 -11.38 -18.44
C ASP A 97 -19.71 -11.03 -18.32
N LYS A 98 -18.91 -11.37 -19.33
CA LYS A 98 -17.50 -10.96 -19.37
C LYS A 98 -17.33 -9.43 -19.41
N ILE A 99 -18.13 -8.71 -20.21
CA ILE A 99 -18.10 -7.24 -20.24
C ILE A 99 -18.54 -6.64 -18.91
N LYS A 100 -19.57 -7.20 -18.28
CA LYS A 100 -20.03 -6.83 -16.95
C LYS A 100 -18.94 -7.10 -15.89
N ASP A 101 -18.25 -8.21 -15.99
CA ASP A 101 -17.14 -8.59 -15.12
C ASP A 101 -15.93 -7.65 -15.32
N LEU A 102 -15.64 -7.21 -16.55
CA LEU A 102 -14.63 -6.17 -16.80
C LEU A 102 -14.93 -4.85 -16.10
N ARG A 103 -16.22 -4.49 -16.01
CA ARG A 103 -16.66 -3.25 -15.37
C ARG A 103 -16.70 -3.33 -13.84
N GLY A 104 -17.15 -4.46 -13.28
CA GLY A 104 -17.56 -4.57 -11.87
C GLY A 104 -16.71 -5.47 -10.98
N LYS A 105 -15.93 -6.33 -11.59
CA LYS A 105 -15.03 -7.26 -10.87
C LYS A 105 -13.61 -6.99 -11.32
N GLU A 106 -12.66 -7.08 -10.41
CA GLU A 106 -11.23 -6.89 -10.70
C GLU A 106 -10.63 -7.94 -11.68
N THR A 107 -11.48 -8.59 -12.46
CA THR A 107 -11.10 -9.61 -13.45
C THR A 107 -10.18 -9.09 -14.54
N TYR A 108 -10.32 -7.79 -14.91
CA TYR A 108 -9.42 -7.14 -15.87
C TYR A 108 -7.95 -7.12 -15.42
N LYS A 109 -7.70 -7.19 -14.11
CA LYS A 109 -6.32 -7.20 -13.57
C LYS A 109 -5.53 -8.41 -14.07
N ASN A 110 -6.20 -9.54 -14.24
CA ASN A 110 -5.61 -10.80 -14.68
C ASN A 110 -5.61 -10.98 -16.21
N LEU A 111 -6.24 -10.08 -16.98
CA LEU A 111 -6.29 -10.14 -18.43
C LEU A 111 -5.16 -9.33 -19.06
N SER A 112 -4.63 -9.81 -20.18
CA SER A 112 -3.75 -9.02 -21.03
C SER A 112 -4.53 -7.89 -21.73
N LEU A 113 -3.86 -6.82 -22.12
CA LEU A 113 -4.49 -5.73 -22.88
C LEU A 113 -5.10 -6.21 -24.20
N LYS A 114 -4.46 -7.20 -24.84
CA LYS A 114 -4.97 -7.84 -26.08
C LYS A 114 -6.27 -8.62 -25.83
N GLU A 115 -6.42 -9.28 -24.71
CA GLU A 115 -7.67 -9.96 -24.36
C GLU A 115 -8.79 -8.95 -24.08
N ILE A 116 -8.49 -7.87 -23.38
CA ILE A 116 -9.44 -6.75 -23.16
C ILE A 116 -9.89 -6.17 -24.49
N GLU A 117 -8.96 -5.86 -25.40
CA GLU A 117 -9.26 -5.38 -26.76
C GLU A 117 -10.17 -6.35 -27.51
N LEU A 118 -9.78 -7.63 -27.53
CA LEU A 118 -10.54 -8.68 -28.24
C LEU A 118 -11.97 -8.81 -27.73
N TYR A 119 -12.17 -8.79 -26.42
CA TYR A 119 -13.50 -8.88 -25.81
C TYR A 119 -14.37 -7.67 -26.20
N LEU A 120 -13.84 -6.46 -26.06
CA LEU A 120 -14.59 -5.24 -26.40
C LEU A 120 -14.94 -5.16 -27.86
N ILE A 121 -13.98 -5.38 -28.77
CA ILE A 121 -14.20 -5.32 -30.22
C ILE A 121 -15.18 -6.41 -30.69
N THR A 122 -15.08 -7.63 -30.15
CA THR A 122 -15.99 -8.71 -30.50
C THR A 122 -17.41 -8.37 -30.07
N PHE A 123 -17.58 -7.84 -28.84
CA PHE A 123 -18.90 -7.46 -28.35
C PHE A 123 -19.52 -6.28 -29.13
N ILE A 124 -18.72 -5.26 -29.46
CA ILE A 124 -19.15 -4.13 -30.31
C ILE A 124 -19.66 -4.65 -31.67
N LYS A 125 -18.90 -5.54 -32.32
CA LYS A 125 -19.31 -6.14 -33.61
C LYS A 125 -20.62 -6.90 -33.52
N GLU A 126 -20.82 -7.67 -32.45
CA GLU A 126 -22.06 -8.44 -32.26
C GLU A 126 -23.27 -7.55 -32.00
N LEU A 127 -23.11 -6.50 -31.20
CA LEU A 127 -24.16 -5.51 -30.98
C LEU A 127 -24.58 -4.85 -32.29
N TYR A 128 -23.63 -4.35 -33.07
CA TYR A 128 -23.93 -3.67 -34.34
C TYR A 128 -24.51 -4.60 -35.41
N ALA A 129 -24.15 -5.89 -35.40
CA ALA A 129 -24.71 -6.86 -36.35
C ALA A 129 -26.18 -7.24 -36.05
N LYS A 130 -26.62 -7.05 -34.80
CA LYS A 130 -27.93 -7.52 -34.33
C LYS A 130 -28.93 -6.42 -34.04
N LEU A 131 -28.46 -5.19 -33.93
CA LEU A 131 -29.27 -4.01 -33.65
C LEU A 131 -29.26 -3.07 -34.84
N ASP A 132 -30.44 -2.53 -35.16
CA ASP A 132 -30.53 -1.39 -36.10
C ASP A 132 -30.07 -0.11 -35.36
N ILE A 133 -28.75 -0.04 -35.13
CA ILE A 133 -28.09 1.09 -34.41
C ILE A 133 -28.11 2.37 -35.26
N GLN A 134 -28.66 2.35 -36.46
CA GLN A 134 -28.88 3.56 -37.28
C GLN A 134 -29.94 4.50 -36.67
N ASN A 135 -30.60 4.08 -35.59
CA ASN A 135 -31.54 4.91 -34.86
C ASN A 135 -30.83 6.10 -34.19
N SER A 136 -31.34 7.30 -34.39
CA SER A 136 -30.76 8.61 -33.98
C SER A 136 -30.38 8.71 -32.49
N ARG A 137 -30.98 7.89 -31.62
CA ARG A 137 -30.72 7.87 -30.18
C ARG A 137 -29.36 7.26 -29.82
N TYR A 138 -28.97 6.20 -30.52
CA TYR A 138 -27.69 5.52 -30.28
C TYR A 138 -26.51 6.28 -30.85
N ASN A 139 -26.71 6.91 -32.01
CA ASN A 139 -25.65 7.71 -32.66
C ASN A 139 -25.17 8.85 -31.76
N ARG A 140 -26.05 9.46 -30.98
CA ARG A 140 -25.67 10.54 -30.06
C ARG A 140 -24.69 10.06 -28.98
N TYR A 141 -24.96 8.90 -28.36
CA TYR A 141 -24.02 8.32 -27.35
C TYR A 141 -22.67 7.94 -27.99
N VAL A 142 -22.71 7.41 -29.19
CA VAL A 142 -21.49 7.06 -29.92
C VAL A 142 -20.70 8.31 -30.30
N ASP A 143 -21.38 9.38 -30.74
CA ASP A 143 -20.75 10.65 -31.04
C ASP A 143 -20.15 11.31 -29.79
N ASP A 144 -20.81 11.21 -28.63
CA ASP A 144 -20.30 11.70 -27.34
C ASP A 144 -19.02 10.94 -26.93
N ILE A 145 -18.96 9.60 -27.13
CA ILE A 145 -17.76 8.79 -26.85
C ILE A 145 -16.61 9.13 -27.80
N LEU A 146 -16.95 9.40 -29.06
CA LEU A 146 -15.95 9.64 -30.12
C LEU A 146 -15.47 11.09 -30.17
N GLU A 147 -16.20 12.00 -29.51
CA GLU A 147 -15.90 13.45 -29.51
C GLU A 147 -15.44 13.96 -30.89
N ASP A 148 -14.17 14.36 -31.01
CA ASP A 148 -13.56 14.93 -32.22
C ASP A 148 -12.94 13.88 -33.16
N GLN A 149 -13.21 12.57 -33.00
CA GLN A 149 -12.62 11.56 -33.86
C GLN A 149 -13.17 11.62 -35.30
N GLN A 150 -12.29 11.40 -36.27
CA GLN A 150 -12.64 11.42 -37.70
C GLN A 150 -13.52 10.23 -38.09
N GLU A 151 -13.27 9.05 -37.52
CA GLU A 151 -14.05 7.85 -37.79
C GLU A 151 -15.29 7.83 -36.89
N LYS A 152 -16.46 7.50 -37.45
CA LYS A 152 -17.77 7.49 -36.76
C LYS A 152 -18.36 6.07 -36.72
N GLY A 153 -19.36 5.89 -35.87
CA GLY A 153 -20.07 4.62 -35.76
C GLY A 153 -19.20 3.47 -35.26
N ILE A 154 -19.44 2.27 -35.77
CA ILE A 154 -18.73 1.04 -35.34
C ILE A 154 -17.22 1.11 -35.56
N GLU A 155 -16.76 1.66 -36.68
CA GLU A 155 -15.33 1.76 -36.97
C GLU A 155 -14.66 2.78 -36.03
N GLY A 156 -15.36 3.89 -35.73
CA GLY A 156 -14.90 4.85 -34.73
C GLY A 156 -14.76 4.23 -33.34
N LEU A 157 -15.74 3.43 -32.87
CA LEU A 157 -15.63 2.74 -31.59
C LEU A 157 -14.49 1.71 -31.56
N LYS A 158 -14.30 0.95 -32.63
CA LYS A 158 -13.14 0.03 -32.73
C LYS A 158 -11.82 0.77 -32.71
N TYR A 159 -11.73 1.90 -33.43
CA TYR A 159 -10.56 2.75 -33.43
C TYR A 159 -10.29 3.32 -32.03
N PHE A 160 -11.31 3.84 -31.37
CA PHE A 160 -11.23 4.33 -29.98
C PHE A 160 -10.66 3.27 -29.02
N VAL A 161 -11.22 2.04 -29.05
CA VAL A 161 -10.72 0.95 -28.20
C VAL A 161 -9.25 0.66 -28.50
N LYS A 162 -8.87 0.52 -29.77
CA LYS A 162 -7.49 0.24 -30.17
C LYS A 162 -6.52 1.35 -29.76
N GLU A 163 -6.93 2.61 -29.93
CA GLU A 163 -6.12 3.75 -29.54
C GLU A 163 -5.87 3.79 -28.05
N LYS A 164 -6.92 3.62 -27.21
CA LYS A 164 -6.79 3.58 -25.74
C LYS A 164 -5.93 2.39 -25.28
N ILE A 165 -6.07 1.22 -25.88
CA ILE A 165 -5.21 0.06 -25.61
C ILE A 165 -3.74 0.38 -25.96
N LYS A 166 -3.48 0.96 -27.14
CA LYS A 166 -2.14 1.35 -27.54
C LYS A 166 -1.51 2.41 -26.61
N GLN A 167 -2.31 3.36 -26.12
CA GLN A 167 -1.87 4.33 -25.11
C GLN A 167 -1.50 3.62 -23.81
N ALA A 168 -2.29 2.65 -23.36
CA ALA A 168 -2.01 1.84 -22.18
C ALA A 168 -0.72 1.00 -22.36
N GLU A 169 -0.54 0.34 -23.52
CA GLU A 169 0.69 -0.40 -23.83
C GLU A 169 1.93 0.51 -23.76
N ASN A 170 1.85 1.70 -24.37
CA ASN A 170 2.93 2.68 -24.30
C ASN A 170 3.21 3.16 -22.87
N LYS A 171 2.17 3.38 -22.05
CA LYS A 171 2.32 3.74 -20.63
C LYS A 171 3.02 2.61 -19.85
N ILE A 172 2.62 1.36 -20.05
CA ILE A 172 3.26 0.20 -19.38
C ILE A 172 4.72 0.08 -19.78
N GLN A 173 5.05 0.29 -21.07
CA GLN A 173 6.41 0.19 -21.58
C GLN A 173 7.30 1.33 -21.09
N LYS A 174 6.82 2.56 -21.13
CA LYS A 174 7.59 3.77 -20.78
C LYS A 174 7.59 4.08 -19.29
N ARG A 175 6.59 3.62 -18.55
CA ARG A 175 6.40 3.83 -17.11
C ARG A 175 6.55 5.30 -16.69
N PRO A 176 5.78 6.25 -17.26
CA PRO A 176 5.89 7.65 -16.87
C PRO A 176 5.57 7.84 -15.38
N THR A 177 6.22 8.82 -14.75
CA THR A 177 6.02 9.16 -13.33
C THR A 177 4.64 9.74 -13.02
N SER A 178 3.84 10.07 -14.04
CA SER A 178 2.52 10.72 -13.87
C SER A 178 1.59 9.98 -12.91
N LEU A 179 1.49 8.64 -13.00
CA LEU A 179 0.63 7.87 -12.10
C LEU A 179 1.07 7.96 -10.63
N PHE A 180 2.39 8.01 -10.39
CA PHE A 180 2.90 8.21 -9.05
C PHE A 180 2.64 9.63 -8.55
N ILE A 181 2.86 10.63 -9.41
CA ILE A 181 2.59 12.05 -9.10
C ILE A 181 1.11 12.26 -8.80
N GLU A 182 0.19 11.71 -9.59
CA GLU A 182 -1.25 11.77 -9.33
C GLU A 182 -1.60 11.23 -7.94
N LYS A 183 -1.05 10.05 -7.58
CA LYS A 183 -1.26 9.48 -6.25
C LYS A 183 -0.71 10.38 -5.12
N LEU A 184 0.44 11.02 -5.31
CA LEU A 184 0.98 11.96 -4.33
C LEU A 184 0.12 13.22 -4.18
N LEU A 185 -0.38 13.76 -5.29
CA LEU A 185 -1.26 14.95 -5.28
C LEU A 185 -2.58 14.66 -4.56
N ASP A 186 -3.20 13.51 -4.84
CA ASP A 186 -4.41 13.07 -4.17
C ASP A 186 -4.21 12.90 -2.65
N LEU A 187 -3.03 12.36 -2.25
CA LEU A 187 -2.74 12.07 -0.85
C LEU A 187 -2.35 13.32 -0.05
N PHE A 188 -1.62 14.26 -0.67
CA PHE A 188 -0.98 15.39 0.00
C PHE A 188 -1.56 16.76 -0.38
N GLU A 189 -2.82 16.80 -0.80
CA GLU A 189 -3.55 18.06 -1.04
C GLU A 189 -2.84 18.96 -2.07
N GLU A 190 -2.54 18.40 -3.21
CA GLU A 190 -1.92 19.09 -4.35
C GLU A 190 -0.50 19.65 -4.10
N LYS A 191 0.21 19.14 -3.08
CA LYS A 191 1.61 19.50 -2.81
C LYS A 191 2.54 18.35 -3.12
N LEU A 192 3.67 18.67 -3.74
CA LEU A 192 4.75 17.74 -4.04
C LEU A 192 6.04 18.15 -3.30
N PRO A 193 6.92 17.18 -2.98
CA PRO A 193 8.28 17.51 -2.55
C PRO A 193 9.03 18.31 -3.60
N GLU A 194 9.90 19.23 -3.16
CA GLU A 194 10.81 19.92 -4.08
C GLU A 194 11.81 18.92 -4.69
N ILE A 195 12.34 18.05 -3.86
CA ILE A 195 13.15 16.91 -4.27
C ILE A 195 12.56 15.64 -3.66
N PHE A 196 12.32 14.64 -4.50
CA PHE A 196 12.09 13.28 -4.08
C PHE A 196 12.81 12.34 -5.03
N GLU A 197 13.75 11.58 -4.49
CA GLU A 197 14.54 10.63 -5.25
C GLU A 197 14.74 9.36 -4.43
N VAL A 198 14.58 8.21 -5.08
CA VAL A 198 14.88 6.91 -4.50
C VAL A 198 15.80 6.15 -5.45
N SER A 199 16.88 5.61 -4.91
CA SER A 199 17.84 4.78 -5.64
C SER A 199 18.03 3.43 -4.93
N GLU A 200 18.32 2.40 -5.71
CA GLU A 200 18.75 1.07 -5.27
C GLU A 200 20.16 0.82 -5.82
N ASP A 201 21.15 0.58 -4.93
CA ASP A 201 22.57 0.41 -5.30
C ASP A 201 23.07 1.49 -6.27
N ASP A 202 22.80 2.77 -5.96
CA ASP A 202 23.14 3.96 -6.75
C ASP A 202 22.37 4.10 -8.09
N GLU A 203 21.50 3.16 -8.46
CA GLU A 203 20.61 3.31 -9.60
C GLU A 203 19.32 4.02 -9.18
N VAL A 204 19.01 5.14 -9.85
CA VAL A 204 17.81 5.93 -9.54
C VAL A 204 16.56 5.23 -10.05
N ILE A 205 15.72 4.80 -9.12
CA ILE A 205 14.42 4.14 -9.39
C ILE A 205 13.34 5.18 -9.69
N VAL A 206 13.29 6.24 -8.89
CA VAL A 206 12.39 7.36 -9.11
C VAL A 206 13.09 8.68 -8.80
N SER A 207 12.75 9.71 -9.56
CA SER A 207 13.04 11.09 -9.24
C SER A 207 11.91 11.94 -9.83
N LEU A 208 11.42 12.93 -9.09
CA LEU A 208 10.41 13.87 -9.64
C LEU A 208 10.96 14.70 -10.81
N LYS A 209 12.28 14.74 -10.98
CA LYS A 209 12.95 15.39 -12.12
C LYS A 209 13.05 14.46 -13.35
N LYS A 210 12.84 13.16 -13.19
CA LYS A 210 12.84 12.17 -14.28
C LYS A 210 11.42 11.89 -14.74
N GLU A 211 11.25 11.66 -16.03
CA GLU A 211 9.93 11.37 -16.61
C GLU A 211 9.49 9.91 -16.41
N ASN A 212 10.41 9.01 -16.07
CA ASN A 212 10.16 7.58 -16.03
C ASN A 212 10.41 6.99 -14.63
N LEU A 213 9.58 6.02 -14.27
CA LEU A 213 9.66 5.22 -13.07
C LEU A 213 10.32 3.87 -13.39
N SER A 214 11.50 3.60 -12.84
CA SER A 214 12.18 2.31 -13.01
C SER A 214 11.52 1.22 -12.18
N LEU A 215 11.79 -0.05 -12.54
CA LEU A 215 11.35 -1.20 -11.74
C LEU A 215 12.30 -1.38 -10.55
N PRO A 216 11.77 -1.40 -9.31
CA PRO A 216 12.58 -1.76 -8.16
C PRO A 216 13.01 -3.22 -8.25
N PHE A 217 14.27 -3.49 -7.89
CA PHE A 217 14.80 -4.86 -7.89
C PHE A 217 15.03 -5.44 -6.49
N MET A 218 15.20 -4.57 -5.48
CA MET A 218 15.37 -4.99 -4.08
C MET A 218 14.06 -5.13 -3.32
N VAL A 219 13.07 -4.29 -3.64
CA VAL A 219 11.75 -4.29 -3.03
C VAL A 219 10.70 -4.46 -4.10
N ASN A 220 9.99 -5.57 -4.09
CA ASN A 220 8.88 -5.81 -5.00
C ASN A 220 7.50 -5.61 -4.35
N LYS A 221 7.46 -5.47 -3.04
CA LYS A 221 6.23 -5.23 -2.27
C LYS A 221 6.51 -4.34 -1.08
N ALA A 222 5.74 -3.29 -0.92
CA ALA A 222 5.67 -2.52 0.31
C ALA A 222 4.32 -2.74 0.99
N ILE A 223 4.34 -2.98 2.29
CA ILE A 223 3.13 -3.12 3.12
C ILE A 223 3.20 -2.05 4.19
N TYR A 224 2.16 -1.24 4.31
CA TYR A 224 2.08 -0.15 5.27
C TYR A 224 1.06 -0.47 6.37
N ILE A 225 1.52 -0.43 7.61
CA ILE A 225 0.73 -0.64 8.82
C ILE A 225 0.75 0.68 9.59
N ASP A 226 -0.39 1.32 9.64
CA ASP A 226 -0.61 2.63 10.28
C ASP A 226 -1.30 2.48 11.64
N THR A 227 -1.27 3.50 12.46
CA THR A 227 -1.96 3.61 13.74
C THR A 227 -3.25 4.44 13.61
N PRO A 228 -4.33 4.08 14.27
CA PRO A 228 -4.57 2.86 15.04
C PRO A 228 -4.71 1.65 14.13
N MET A 229 -4.22 0.50 14.56
CA MET A 229 -4.29 -0.76 13.79
C MET A 229 -5.75 -1.20 13.61
N SER A 230 -6.44 -0.56 12.66
CA SER A 230 -7.83 -0.80 12.33
C SER A 230 -7.92 -1.79 11.16
N ILE A 231 -8.47 -2.99 11.41
CA ILE A 231 -8.57 -4.05 10.39
C ILE A 231 -9.86 -3.93 9.56
N SER A 232 -10.83 -3.12 9.97
CA SER A 232 -12.17 -3.27 9.40
C SER A 232 -12.78 -2.05 8.73
N ILE A 233 -12.36 -0.83 8.99
CA ILE A 233 -13.07 0.33 8.47
C ILE A 233 -12.09 1.49 8.25
N SER A 234 -11.50 1.59 7.07
CA SER A 234 -10.87 2.84 6.69
C SER A 234 -11.22 3.23 5.26
N LYS A 235 -11.29 4.52 5.03
CA LYS A 235 -11.50 5.10 3.71
C LYS A 235 -10.19 5.32 2.94
N PHE A 236 -9.09 4.70 3.40
CA PHE A 236 -7.76 4.90 2.81
C PHE A 236 -7.31 3.67 2.05
N ASP A 237 -6.83 3.85 0.84
CA ASP A 237 -6.39 2.81 -0.09
C ASP A 237 -5.44 1.77 0.52
N HIS A 238 -4.52 2.19 1.42
CA HIS A 238 -3.54 1.28 2.03
C HIS A 238 -4.17 0.27 3.00
N TRP A 239 -5.26 0.63 3.69
CA TRP A 239 -6.00 -0.30 4.55
C TRP A 239 -6.76 -1.32 3.74
N ASP A 240 -7.36 -0.92 2.62
CA ASP A 240 -8.06 -1.85 1.72
C ASP A 240 -7.09 -2.87 1.13
N GLU A 241 -5.88 -2.43 0.76
CA GLU A 241 -4.84 -3.33 0.28
C GLU A 241 -4.33 -4.25 1.38
N LEU A 242 -4.05 -3.74 2.57
CA LEU A 242 -3.66 -4.55 3.72
C LEU A 242 -4.74 -5.61 4.04
N ASN A 243 -6.01 -5.20 4.13
CA ASN A 243 -7.13 -6.12 4.37
C ASN A 243 -7.24 -7.21 3.30
N LYS A 244 -6.97 -6.88 2.04
CA LYS A 244 -6.92 -7.85 0.95
C LYS A 244 -5.81 -8.87 1.17
N LEU A 245 -4.59 -8.44 1.50
CA LEU A 245 -3.46 -9.32 1.79
C LEU A 245 -3.73 -10.22 3.01
N LEU A 246 -4.41 -9.71 4.02
CA LEU A 246 -4.78 -10.48 5.21
C LEU A 246 -5.83 -11.58 4.93
N LYS A 247 -6.65 -11.41 3.88
CA LYS A 247 -7.71 -12.36 3.47
C LYS A 247 -7.24 -13.40 2.46
N GLU A 248 -6.23 -13.08 1.67
CA GLU A 248 -5.68 -13.99 0.65
C GLU A 248 -4.98 -15.17 1.32
N GLN A 249 -5.35 -16.39 0.91
CA GLN A 249 -4.65 -17.59 1.37
C GLN A 249 -3.46 -17.87 0.46
N GLY A 250 -2.30 -18.08 1.05
CA GLY A 250 -1.05 -18.38 0.36
C GLY A 250 -0.36 -19.62 0.91
N ASP A 251 0.71 -20.04 0.25
CA ASP A 251 1.49 -21.19 0.67
C ASP A 251 2.55 -20.79 1.69
N ILE A 252 2.51 -21.41 2.88
CA ILE A 252 3.49 -21.21 3.93
C ILE A 252 4.79 -21.92 3.55
N LYS A 253 5.86 -21.15 3.41
CA LYS A 253 7.21 -21.70 3.18
C LYS A 253 7.80 -22.24 4.49
N SER A 254 8.71 -23.25 4.38
CA SER A 254 9.26 -23.92 5.55
C SER A 254 9.95 -22.97 6.55
N TYR A 255 10.65 -21.95 6.07
CA TYR A 255 11.35 -20.97 6.90
C TYR A 255 10.41 -20.01 7.66
N GLN A 256 9.17 -19.88 7.22
CA GLN A 256 8.16 -19.04 7.87
C GLN A 256 7.53 -19.73 9.09
N ARG A 257 7.57 -21.07 9.15
CA ARG A 257 6.91 -21.85 10.22
C ARG A 257 7.50 -21.56 11.61
N GLU A 258 8.82 -21.42 11.71
CA GLU A 258 9.48 -21.09 12.97
C GLU A 258 9.06 -19.71 13.48
N MET A 259 8.95 -18.73 12.60
CA MET A 259 8.48 -17.39 12.94
C MET A 259 6.99 -17.38 13.32
N LEU A 260 6.17 -18.19 12.66
CA LEU A 260 4.76 -18.34 13.04
C LEU A 260 4.61 -18.93 14.43
N SER A 261 5.40 -19.98 14.77
CA SER A 261 5.39 -20.55 16.13
C SER A 261 5.77 -19.51 17.18
N LEU A 262 6.84 -18.74 16.93
CA LEU A 262 7.27 -17.69 17.85
C LEU A 262 6.18 -16.62 18.09
N ILE A 263 5.48 -16.20 17.02
CA ILE A 263 4.38 -15.23 17.15
C ILE A 263 3.21 -15.85 17.92
N SER A 264 2.82 -17.09 17.58
CA SER A 264 1.73 -17.80 18.26
C SER A 264 2.01 -17.98 19.76
N ASP A 265 3.26 -18.27 20.11
CA ASP A 265 3.68 -18.40 21.53
C ASP A 265 3.58 -17.05 22.26
N ASN A 266 3.96 -15.95 21.64
CA ASN A 266 3.89 -14.63 22.25
C ASN A 266 2.46 -14.16 22.52
N ILE A 267 1.53 -14.39 21.60
CA ILE A 267 0.13 -13.99 21.75
C ILE A 267 -0.76 -15.08 22.33
N HIS A 268 -0.19 -16.25 22.61
CA HIS A 268 -0.90 -17.45 23.10
C HIS A 268 -2.12 -17.80 22.25
N GLY A 269 -1.95 -17.78 20.91
CA GLY A 269 -3.05 -18.09 20.00
C GLY A 269 -2.74 -17.82 18.52
N GLU A 270 -3.75 -17.96 17.71
CA GLU A 270 -3.65 -17.82 16.26
C GLU A 270 -4.78 -16.98 15.69
N ALA A 271 -4.41 -16.09 14.75
CA ALA A 271 -5.34 -15.33 13.95
C ALA A 271 -5.65 -16.06 12.64
N GLU A 272 -6.91 -15.98 12.20
CA GLU A 272 -7.39 -16.57 10.95
C GLU A 272 -8.45 -15.68 10.30
N TYR A 273 -8.56 -15.77 8.97
CA TYR A 273 -9.67 -15.23 8.21
C TYR A 273 -10.63 -16.37 7.85
N ASN A 274 -11.87 -16.30 8.34
CA ASN A 274 -12.90 -17.31 8.13
C ASN A 274 -13.87 -16.90 7.03
N ILE A 275 -13.92 -17.66 5.94
CA ILE A 275 -14.82 -17.45 4.81
C ILE A 275 -16.25 -17.91 5.13
N ASP A 276 -16.39 -18.98 5.94
CA ASP A 276 -17.65 -19.70 6.22
C ASP A 276 -18.42 -19.19 7.46
N TRP A 277 -17.89 -18.23 8.18
CA TRP A 277 -18.60 -17.57 9.28
C TRP A 277 -19.72 -16.69 8.72
N PRO A 278 -20.88 -16.54 9.40
CA PRO A 278 -22.01 -15.80 8.85
C PRO A 278 -21.70 -14.36 8.42
N TYR A 279 -20.52 -13.85 8.73
CA TYR A 279 -20.04 -12.50 8.37
C TYR A 279 -18.58 -12.47 7.91
N SER A 280 -18.03 -13.52 7.30
CA SER A 280 -16.67 -13.57 6.76
C SER A 280 -15.72 -12.55 7.42
N ASP A 281 -15.16 -12.84 8.59
CA ASP A 281 -14.36 -11.90 9.36
C ASP A 281 -13.11 -12.54 9.96
N PHE A 282 -12.22 -11.70 10.52
CA PHE A 282 -11.01 -12.14 11.19
C PHE A 282 -11.33 -12.63 12.61
N SER A 283 -10.82 -13.80 12.95
CA SER A 283 -10.94 -14.38 14.29
C SER A 283 -9.58 -14.61 14.91
N PHE A 284 -9.55 -14.63 16.24
CA PHE A 284 -8.41 -15.02 17.05
C PHE A 284 -8.79 -16.20 17.94
N THR A 285 -8.11 -17.33 17.78
CA THR A 285 -8.29 -18.51 18.62
C THR A 285 -7.17 -18.58 19.63
N ARG A 286 -7.50 -18.38 20.89
CA ARG A 286 -6.56 -18.46 22.01
C ARG A 286 -6.15 -19.91 22.31
N ALA A 287 -5.00 -20.13 22.94
CA ALA A 287 -4.46 -21.47 23.23
C ALA A 287 -5.40 -22.38 24.05
N ASP A 288 -6.36 -21.81 24.80
CA ASP A 288 -7.40 -22.55 25.50
C ASP A 288 -8.59 -22.99 24.62
N GLY A 289 -8.52 -22.72 23.30
CA GLY A 289 -9.54 -23.08 22.32
C GLY A 289 -10.70 -22.10 22.20
N LYS A 290 -10.68 -20.98 22.91
CA LYS A 290 -11.71 -19.95 22.80
C LYS A 290 -11.43 -19.04 21.61
N THR A 291 -12.44 -18.81 20.78
CA THR A 291 -12.37 -17.94 19.61
C THR A 291 -13.08 -16.63 19.86
N PHE A 292 -12.45 -15.54 19.44
CA PHE A 292 -12.92 -14.15 19.58
C PHE A 292 -12.89 -13.48 18.21
N ASP A 293 -13.74 -12.47 18.01
CA ASP A 293 -13.54 -11.52 16.90
C ASP A 293 -12.22 -10.77 17.09
N LEU A 294 -11.41 -10.69 16.04
CA LEU A 294 -10.11 -10.01 16.11
C LEU A 294 -10.26 -8.52 16.47
N ASN A 295 -11.40 -7.91 16.15
CA ASN A 295 -11.69 -6.52 16.51
C ASN A 295 -11.93 -6.32 18.03
N GLU A 296 -12.33 -7.37 18.73
CA GLU A 296 -12.63 -7.33 20.17
C GLU A 296 -11.43 -7.66 21.06
N VAL A 297 -10.32 -8.19 20.49
CA VAL A 297 -9.14 -8.50 21.28
C VAL A 297 -8.27 -7.27 21.54
N ALA A 298 -7.36 -7.38 22.52
CA ALA A 298 -6.41 -6.32 22.87
C ALA A 298 -5.58 -5.87 21.64
N THR A 299 -5.30 -4.58 21.56
CA THR A 299 -4.57 -3.99 20.39
C THR A 299 -3.21 -4.65 20.17
N GLY A 300 -2.51 -5.04 21.25
CA GLY A 300 -1.26 -5.77 21.13
C GLY A 300 -1.43 -7.12 20.41
N ILE A 301 -2.49 -7.87 20.70
CA ILE A 301 -2.80 -9.11 19.96
C ILE A 301 -3.04 -8.80 18.48
N LYS A 302 -3.75 -7.73 18.15
CA LYS A 302 -3.99 -7.31 16.75
C LYS A 302 -2.68 -7.03 16.01
N ALA A 303 -1.74 -6.31 16.65
CA ALA A 303 -0.45 -5.98 16.06
C ALA A 303 0.34 -7.23 15.62
N PHE A 304 0.46 -8.21 16.52
CA PHE A 304 1.09 -9.48 16.19
C PHE A 304 0.28 -10.31 15.18
N SER A 305 -1.05 -10.30 15.29
CA SER A 305 -1.95 -11.03 14.38
C SER A 305 -1.84 -10.55 12.93
N ILE A 306 -1.66 -9.26 12.69
CA ILE A 306 -1.42 -8.72 11.35
C ILE A 306 -0.17 -9.36 10.74
N ILE A 307 0.94 -9.38 11.48
CA ILE A 307 2.19 -9.99 11.00
C ILE A 307 2.03 -11.51 10.82
N GLN A 308 1.33 -12.16 11.74
CA GLN A 308 1.04 -13.60 11.65
C GLN A 308 0.25 -13.94 10.39
N LEU A 309 -0.82 -13.19 10.09
CA LEU A 309 -1.64 -13.39 8.89
C LEU A 309 -0.85 -13.12 7.61
N LEU A 310 -0.07 -12.04 7.55
CA LEU A 310 0.79 -11.75 6.41
C LEU A 310 1.81 -12.85 6.15
N LEU A 311 2.37 -13.46 7.21
CA LEU A 311 3.27 -14.62 7.10
C LEU A 311 2.52 -15.86 6.63
N LYS A 312 1.37 -16.19 7.25
CA LYS A 312 0.52 -17.34 6.87
C LYS A 312 0.11 -17.27 5.41
N ASN A 313 -0.16 -16.08 4.91
CA ASN A 313 -0.60 -15.83 3.54
C ASN A 313 0.56 -15.67 2.54
N GLY A 314 1.82 -15.85 2.98
CA GLY A 314 2.99 -15.81 2.10
C GLY A 314 3.36 -14.42 1.57
N HIS A 315 2.86 -13.35 2.20
CA HIS A 315 3.11 -11.97 1.76
C HIS A 315 4.40 -11.35 2.30
N ILE A 316 5.12 -12.03 3.18
CA ILE A 316 6.38 -11.58 3.78
C ILE A 316 7.54 -12.43 3.26
N ASP A 317 8.48 -11.80 2.56
CA ASP A 317 9.71 -12.41 2.06
C ASP A 317 10.89 -11.41 2.09
N ASN A 318 12.06 -11.79 1.54
CA ASN A 318 13.27 -10.96 1.52
C ASN A 318 13.18 -9.75 0.57
N ARG A 319 12.14 -9.65 -0.24
CA ARG A 319 11.86 -8.50 -1.12
C ARG A 319 10.70 -7.66 -0.62
N THR A 320 10.24 -7.91 0.60
CA THR A 320 9.17 -7.15 1.25
C THR A 320 9.76 -6.03 2.09
N LEU A 321 9.20 -4.82 1.95
CA LEU A 321 9.40 -3.68 2.85
C LEU A 321 8.16 -3.52 3.73
N LEU A 322 8.31 -3.82 5.02
CA LEU A 322 7.28 -3.53 6.02
C LEU A 322 7.50 -2.13 6.59
N ILE A 323 6.54 -1.26 6.36
CA ILE A 323 6.52 0.12 6.86
C ILE A 323 5.52 0.15 8.02
N ILE A 324 5.98 0.48 9.22
CA ILE A 324 5.14 0.50 10.41
C ILE A 324 5.27 1.84 11.12
N ASP A 325 4.16 2.56 11.19
CA ASP A 325 4.09 3.79 11.97
C ASP A 325 3.65 3.47 13.40
N GLU A 326 4.41 3.98 14.35
CA GLU A 326 4.20 3.79 15.79
C GLU A 326 4.00 2.32 16.19
N PRO A 327 4.98 1.43 15.89
CA PRO A 327 4.86 0.01 16.21
C PRO A 327 4.60 -0.29 17.68
N GLU A 328 4.94 0.66 18.55
CA GLU A 328 4.72 0.62 20.01
C GLU A 328 3.31 1.03 20.43
N SER A 329 2.51 1.60 19.56
CA SER A 329 1.20 2.15 19.93
C SER A 329 0.30 1.13 20.58
N HIS A 330 -0.22 1.51 21.74
CA HIS A 330 -1.11 0.67 22.56
C HIS A 330 -0.51 -0.68 23.02
N LEU A 331 0.82 -0.86 22.94
CA LEU A 331 1.51 -2.02 23.50
C LEU A 331 1.92 -1.75 24.96
N HIS A 332 1.75 -2.77 25.80
CA HIS A 332 2.38 -2.75 27.13
C HIS A 332 3.92 -2.82 26.96
N PRO A 333 4.74 -2.18 27.82
CA PRO A 333 6.20 -2.16 27.67
C PRO A 333 6.85 -3.53 27.42
N GLN A 334 6.38 -4.58 28.09
CA GLN A 334 6.86 -5.95 27.83
C GLN A 334 6.59 -6.42 26.39
N TRP A 335 5.45 -6.05 25.83
CA TRP A 335 5.07 -6.40 24.47
C TRP A 335 5.82 -5.59 23.42
N ILE A 336 6.26 -4.38 23.76
CA ILE A 336 7.15 -3.58 22.90
C ILE A 336 8.45 -4.36 22.65
N VAL A 337 9.03 -4.94 23.71
CA VAL A 337 10.28 -5.73 23.61
C VAL A 337 10.06 -6.98 22.74
N GLU A 338 8.96 -7.71 22.93
CA GLU A 338 8.66 -8.90 22.14
C GLU A 338 8.34 -8.55 20.67
N TYR A 339 7.67 -7.42 20.43
CA TYR A 339 7.42 -6.95 19.07
C TYR A 339 8.72 -6.55 18.36
N ALA A 340 9.61 -5.83 19.04
CA ALA A 340 10.94 -5.52 18.54
C ALA A 340 11.75 -6.81 18.26
N ARG A 341 11.66 -7.82 19.14
CA ARG A 341 12.29 -9.11 18.93
C ARG A 341 11.77 -9.81 17.69
N MET A 342 10.46 -9.81 17.47
CA MET A 342 9.84 -10.35 16.26
C MET A 342 10.37 -9.66 15.00
N ILE A 343 10.45 -8.32 14.97
CA ILE A 343 10.99 -7.54 13.87
C ILE A 343 12.42 -7.96 13.55
N VAL A 344 13.29 -8.02 14.57
CA VAL A 344 14.70 -8.40 14.41
C VAL A 344 14.85 -9.83 13.87
N LEU A 345 14.06 -10.77 14.38
CA LEU A 345 14.11 -12.17 13.95
C LEU A 345 13.53 -12.36 12.53
N LEU A 346 12.48 -11.63 12.16
CA LEU A 346 11.95 -11.62 10.79
C LEU A 346 13.00 -11.11 9.81
N HIS A 347 13.72 -10.03 10.16
CA HIS A 347 14.84 -9.58 9.34
C HIS A 347 15.95 -10.64 9.26
N LYS A 348 16.38 -11.19 10.39
CA LYS A 348 17.48 -12.17 10.45
C LYS A 348 17.20 -13.43 9.64
N HIS A 349 16.00 -14.02 9.77
CA HIS A 349 15.67 -15.33 9.22
C HIS A 349 15.04 -15.28 7.82
N ILE A 350 14.33 -14.20 7.49
CA ILE A 350 13.62 -14.05 6.22
C ILE A 350 14.27 -12.99 5.32
N GLY A 351 14.96 -12.00 5.90
CA GLY A 351 15.54 -10.90 5.16
C GLY A 351 14.55 -9.76 4.87
N VAL A 352 13.42 -9.72 5.58
CA VAL A 352 12.43 -8.63 5.47
C VAL A 352 13.09 -7.30 5.78
N LYS A 353 12.79 -6.28 4.98
CA LYS A 353 13.22 -4.91 5.27
C LYS A 353 12.14 -4.20 6.06
N PHE A 354 12.56 -3.39 7.04
CA PHE A 354 11.67 -2.61 7.87
C PHE A 354 11.98 -1.12 7.78
N PHE A 355 10.93 -0.32 7.71
CA PHE A 355 10.96 1.11 7.97
C PHE A 355 10.00 1.40 9.12
N LEU A 356 10.56 1.83 10.25
CA LEU A 356 9.82 2.03 11.50
C LEU A 356 9.85 3.51 11.87
N ALA A 357 8.69 4.14 11.92
CA ALA A 357 8.54 5.49 12.45
C ALA A 357 8.10 5.38 13.91
N SER A 358 9.03 5.66 14.83
CA SER A 358 8.81 5.50 16.27
C SER A 358 9.13 6.76 17.05
N HIS A 359 8.43 6.96 18.16
CA HIS A 359 8.75 7.98 19.14
C HIS A 359 9.02 7.37 20.53
N ASN A 360 9.15 6.05 20.62
CA ASN A 360 9.26 5.31 21.89
C ASN A 360 10.69 4.83 22.14
N PRO A 361 11.31 5.21 23.27
CA PRO A 361 12.67 4.83 23.63
C PRO A 361 12.83 3.31 23.86
N ASP A 362 11.79 2.64 24.36
CA ASP A 362 11.85 1.20 24.63
C ASP A 362 11.92 0.41 23.33
N MET A 363 11.16 0.83 22.29
CA MET A 363 11.22 0.23 20.95
C MET A 363 12.60 0.39 20.33
N VAL A 364 13.15 1.62 20.35
CA VAL A 364 14.49 1.94 19.82
C VAL A 364 15.56 1.13 20.54
N SER A 365 15.53 1.09 21.88
CA SER A 365 16.48 0.32 22.71
C SER A 365 16.37 -1.17 22.44
N ALA A 366 15.15 -1.71 22.39
CA ALA A 366 14.92 -3.13 22.16
C ALA A 366 15.49 -3.57 20.81
N ILE A 367 15.22 -2.82 19.74
CA ILE A 367 15.77 -3.12 18.42
C ILE A 367 17.29 -3.06 18.45
N ARG A 368 17.91 -2.06 19.11
CA ARG A 368 19.36 -1.90 19.22
C ARG A 368 20.01 -3.09 19.91
N TYR A 369 19.55 -3.43 21.11
CA TYR A 369 20.19 -4.45 21.93
C TYR A 369 19.87 -5.88 21.46
N ILE A 370 18.66 -6.13 20.97
CA ILE A 370 18.31 -7.41 20.37
C ILE A 370 19.06 -7.58 19.04
N GLY A 371 19.15 -6.54 18.21
CA GLY A 371 19.91 -6.56 16.96
C GLY A 371 21.39 -6.86 17.17
N GLU A 372 22.00 -6.32 18.23
CA GLU A 372 23.38 -6.65 18.63
C GLU A 372 23.52 -8.12 19.06
N LYS A 373 22.61 -8.56 19.93
CA LYS A 373 22.59 -9.96 20.42
C LYS A 373 22.41 -10.96 19.29
N GLU A 374 21.55 -10.64 18.32
CA GLU A 374 21.24 -11.51 17.19
C GLU A 374 22.24 -11.38 16.03
N GLY A 375 23.21 -10.46 16.13
CA GLY A 375 24.29 -10.26 15.14
C GLY A 375 23.83 -9.60 13.84
N VAL A 376 22.78 -8.77 13.88
CA VAL A 376 22.25 -8.04 12.72
C VAL A 376 22.38 -6.52 12.83
N LEU A 377 23.14 -6.04 13.83
CA LEU A 377 23.24 -4.61 14.10
C LEU A 377 23.78 -3.80 12.92
N ASP A 378 24.68 -4.36 12.11
CA ASP A 378 25.23 -3.72 10.91
C ASP A 378 24.15 -3.46 9.84
N ASN A 379 22.98 -4.10 9.96
CA ASN A 379 21.82 -3.90 9.10
C ASN A 379 20.75 -3.01 9.71
N VAL A 380 21.06 -2.38 10.87
CA VAL A 380 20.12 -1.48 11.55
C VAL A 380 20.60 -0.04 11.42
N ASN A 381 19.75 0.84 10.88
CA ASN A 381 20.03 2.26 10.71
C ASN A 381 19.09 3.09 11.59
N TYR A 382 19.65 4.07 12.30
CA TYR A 382 18.89 4.98 13.13
C TYR A 382 18.98 6.39 12.59
N TYR A 383 17.85 7.08 12.56
CA TYR A 383 17.71 8.47 12.15
C TYR A 383 16.94 9.26 13.21
N LEU A 384 17.36 10.48 13.45
CA LEU A 384 16.69 11.41 14.35
C LEU A 384 16.22 12.62 13.54
N ALA A 385 14.91 12.90 13.60
CA ALA A 385 14.33 14.11 13.08
C ALA A 385 14.60 15.26 14.07
N GLU A 386 15.49 16.17 13.72
CA GLU A 386 15.90 17.32 14.52
C GLU A 386 15.26 18.60 13.98
N LYS A 387 14.68 19.40 14.86
CA LYS A 387 14.08 20.70 14.49
C LYS A 387 15.16 21.64 13.95
N THR A 388 14.87 22.32 12.85
CA THR A 388 15.75 23.35 12.28
C THR A 388 15.52 24.71 12.97
N GLU A 389 16.31 25.72 12.58
CA GLU A 389 16.06 27.10 13.01
C GLU A 389 14.78 27.70 12.41
N GLU A 390 14.33 27.12 11.25
CA GLU A 390 13.08 27.50 10.64
C GLU A 390 11.92 26.80 11.34
N ASP A 391 10.84 27.52 11.59
CA ASP A 391 9.68 27.01 12.27
C ASP A 391 9.03 25.84 11.47
N TYR A 392 8.72 24.77 12.20
CA TYR A 392 8.01 23.59 11.70
C TYR A 392 8.77 22.71 10.69
N LEU A 393 10.08 22.95 10.44
CA LEU A 393 10.90 22.09 9.60
C LEU A 393 11.85 21.22 10.43
N TYR A 394 12.08 19.98 9.94
CA TYR A 394 12.94 19.00 10.56
C TYR A 394 13.93 18.43 9.53
N ASN A 395 15.19 18.32 9.94
CA ASN A 395 16.21 17.60 9.19
C ASN A 395 16.49 16.25 9.84
N TYR A 396 16.68 15.23 9.02
CA TYR A 396 16.88 13.87 9.47
C TYR A 396 18.38 13.55 9.52
N ARG A 397 18.91 13.43 10.73
CA ARG A 397 20.31 13.10 10.97
C ARG A 397 20.49 11.60 11.13
N ALA A 398 21.43 11.02 10.36
CA ALA A 398 21.85 9.64 10.53
C ALA A 398 22.69 9.49 11.81
N LEU A 399 22.36 8.51 12.64
CA LEU A 399 23.02 8.25 13.93
C LEU A 399 23.96 7.04 13.89
N GLY A 400 23.92 6.23 12.80
CA GLY A 400 24.60 4.93 12.79
C GLY A 400 24.02 4.02 13.87
N SER A 401 24.89 3.46 14.72
CA SER A 401 24.49 2.61 15.86
C SER A 401 24.37 3.37 17.20
N ASP A 402 24.68 4.68 17.23
CA ASP A 402 24.56 5.51 18.43
C ASP A 402 23.12 6.05 18.58
N ILE A 403 22.38 5.47 19.52
CA ILE A 403 21.00 5.88 19.82
C ILE A 403 20.91 6.93 20.94
N ALA A 404 22.03 7.30 21.59
CA ALA A 404 22.02 8.24 22.70
C ALA A 404 21.33 9.59 22.38
N PRO A 405 21.49 10.18 21.19
CA PRO A 405 20.79 11.43 20.85
C PRO A 405 19.26 11.32 20.85
N ILE A 406 18.72 10.13 20.56
CA ILE A 406 17.27 9.90 20.58
C ILE A 406 16.73 10.10 21.99
N PHE A 407 17.47 9.67 23.03
CA PHE A 407 17.06 9.80 24.43
C PHE A 407 17.12 11.24 24.95
N GLY A 408 17.92 12.09 24.32
CA GLY A 408 18.00 13.52 24.68
C GLY A 408 16.63 14.22 24.62
N SER A 409 15.81 13.87 23.62
CA SER A 409 14.47 14.43 23.49
C SER A 409 13.48 13.94 24.56
N PHE A 410 13.69 12.73 25.11
CA PHE A 410 12.86 12.18 26.20
C PHE A 410 13.24 12.77 27.55
N ASN A 411 14.51 13.12 27.78
CA ASN A 411 14.94 13.75 29.02
C ASN A 411 14.25 15.10 29.25
N ILE A 412 13.86 15.80 28.20
CA ILE A 412 13.09 17.06 28.30
C ILE A 412 11.78 16.84 29.04
N ALA A 413 11.11 15.71 28.82
CA ALA A 413 9.87 15.40 29.55
C ALA A 413 10.13 15.14 31.04
N ILE A 414 11.20 14.44 31.37
CA ILE A 414 11.63 14.17 32.74
C ILE A 414 11.99 15.49 33.45
N ASP A 415 12.75 16.36 32.77
CA ASP A 415 13.14 17.67 33.31
C ASP A 415 11.92 18.57 33.59
N ARG A 416 10.93 18.55 32.67
CA ARG A 416 9.66 19.27 32.88
C ARG A 416 8.86 18.70 34.06
N ILE A 417 8.76 17.38 34.20
CA ILE A 417 8.08 16.72 35.32
C ILE A 417 8.79 17.11 36.65
N SER A 418 10.12 17.14 36.63
CA SER A 418 10.92 17.54 37.81
C SER A 418 10.65 18.96 38.24
N GLN A 419 10.41 19.91 37.32
CA GLN A 419 10.03 21.27 37.64
C GLN A 419 8.73 21.37 38.44
N TYR A 420 7.72 20.53 38.09
CA TYR A 420 6.46 20.49 38.85
C TYR A 420 6.60 19.85 40.22
N SER A 421 7.57 18.99 40.46
CA SER A 421 7.81 18.36 41.78
C SER A 421 8.51 19.34 42.74
N ILE A 422 9.26 20.33 42.27
CA ILE A 422 9.98 21.32 43.09
C ILE A 422 9.05 22.44 43.53
N GLU A 423 8.04 22.82 42.77
CA GLU A 423 7.06 23.84 43.14
C GLU A 423 6.13 23.43 44.30
N SER A 424 5.92 22.13 44.54
CA SER A 424 5.08 21.65 45.62
C SER A 424 5.70 21.72 47.03
N ASP A 425 7.02 21.92 47.13
CA ASP A 425 7.74 22.01 48.40
C ASP A 425 7.86 23.46 48.95
N HIS A 426 7.40 24.48 48.20
CA HIS A 426 7.50 25.88 48.62
C HIS A 426 6.18 26.53 49.13
N ASP A 427 5.04 25.84 49.00
CA ASP A 427 3.75 26.38 49.47
C ASP A 427 3.34 25.92 50.88
N ASP A 428 4.22 25.21 51.64
CA ASP A 428 3.97 24.73 53.04
C ASP A 428 4.96 25.35 54.06
N LEU A 429 5.19 26.70 54.02
CA LEU A 429 5.84 27.44 55.14
C LEU A 429 5.09 28.75 55.47
#